data_d22336e95896a7491f118a686eda596e
#
_entry.id   d22336e95896a7491f118a686eda596e
#
_cell.length_a   1.000
_cell.length_b   1.000
_cell.length_c   1.000
_cell.angle_alpha   90.00
_cell.angle_beta   90.00
_cell.angle_gamma   90.00
#
_symmetry.space_group_name_H-M   'P 1'
#
loop_
_entity.id
_entity.type
_entity.pdbx_description
1 polymer ?
#
loop_
_entity_poly.entity_id
_entity_poly.type
_entity_poly.pdbx_seq_one_letter_code
_entity_poly.pdbx_strand_id
1 'polypeptide(L)'
;MPESNHNAAHYFIETHLAAGRGENIAFIESTSGKRISYGTLSANSGKVAGALAKAGIKREERAAILMLDSIDCVEVFWGCLKAGVIAVPINTLLASAVYETILGDCRASCLFVSAALLEVVKPVLARNSHIRKVIVVGDHVLKDGFESYESFTHGAHEQEAVLVSADEPAFWLYSSGSTGQPKGVRHVHSNLQATSDTYGAKILGLIQSDVVFSAAKLFFAYGLGNAMTFPMAVGATTILFDGRPTPPAVMEIFAGNPAPTIFCGVPTLFGAMLVHCDPVEKPEHQLRLCISAGEALPEEIGKKWEQKFGTEILDGVGSTEMLHIFLSNRPGDVVYGTSGVAVPGYELRLVDEANRDVGIGEIGELLVCGDSAAEGYWNQRAKSRATFEGRWTRTGDKYEINAKGRYIYCGRTDDMFKVSGIWVSPFEVEQALLTHPAILEAAVVAAIDDDKLLKPKAYIVLRNSASSDGLENSIKTHVKEQVGKWKYPRWIEVMEELPKTATGKIQRFKLRSQN
;
A
#
# COMPACT_ATOMS: atom_id res chain seq x y z
N MET A 1 -5.95 32.38 -13.39
CA MET A 1 -5.26 31.80 -12.23
C MET A 1 -6.34 31.19 -11.36
N PRO A 2 -6.10 30.08 -10.64
CA PRO A 2 -7.15 29.54 -9.76
C PRO A 2 -7.50 30.57 -8.68
N GLU A 3 -8.79 30.70 -8.35
CA GLU A 3 -9.30 31.63 -7.33
C GLU A 3 -8.90 31.17 -5.90
N SER A 4 -8.49 29.90 -5.73
CA SER A 4 -8.03 29.30 -4.48
C SER A 4 -6.76 28.48 -4.70
N ASN A 5 -5.92 28.34 -3.68
CA ASN A 5 -4.73 27.49 -3.74
C ASN A 5 -5.12 26.03 -3.48
N HIS A 6 -4.99 25.18 -4.51
CA HIS A 6 -5.26 23.75 -4.41
C HIS A 6 -3.99 22.91 -4.14
N ASN A 7 -2.87 23.54 -3.77
CA ASN A 7 -1.70 22.81 -3.35
C ASN A 7 -2.03 21.97 -2.11
N ALA A 8 -1.78 20.67 -2.18
CA ALA A 8 -2.12 19.77 -1.09
C ALA A 8 -1.42 20.16 0.23
N ALA A 9 -0.21 20.73 0.19
CA ALA A 9 0.47 21.25 1.39
C ALA A 9 -0.36 22.31 2.11
N HIS A 10 -1.13 23.13 1.38
CA HIS A 10 -2.03 24.12 2.00
C HIS A 10 -3.10 23.42 2.82
N TYR A 11 -3.76 22.40 2.29
CA TYR A 11 -4.80 21.64 3.00
C TYR A 11 -4.26 20.88 4.21
N PHE A 12 -3.13 20.17 4.05
CA PHE A 12 -2.64 19.25 5.07
C PHE A 12 -1.72 19.91 6.14
N ILE A 13 -1.18 21.09 5.86
CA ILE A 13 -0.24 21.77 6.77
C ILE A 13 -0.75 23.16 7.14
N GLU A 14 -0.96 24.06 6.15
CA GLU A 14 -1.18 25.48 6.45
C GLU A 14 -2.52 25.75 7.13
N THR A 15 -3.55 24.94 6.86
CA THR A 15 -4.83 25.02 7.57
C THR A 15 -4.70 24.79 9.09
N HIS A 16 -3.73 23.98 9.52
CA HIS A 16 -3.47 23.75 10.94
C HIS A 16 -2.81 24.97 11.59
N LEU A 17 -1.91 25.63 10.88
CA LEU A 17 -1.28 26.86 11.36
C LEU A 17 -2.34 27.98 11.51
N ALA A 18 -3.17 28.14 10.48
CA ALA A 18 -4.26 29.11 10.50
C ALA A 18 -5.29 28.84 11.62
N ALA A 19 -5.46 27.59 12.00
CA ALA A 19 -6.34 27.15 13.10
C ALA A 19 -5.66 27.15 14.48
N GLY A 20 -4.45 27.67 14.61
CA GLY A 20 -3.70 27.74 15.88
C GLY A 20 -3.14 26.40 16.37
N ARG A 21 -3.04 25.40 15.51
CA ARG A 21 -2.53 24.06 15.82
C ARG A 21 -1.07 23.85 15.43
N GLY A 22 -0.30 24.93 15.20
CA GLY A 22 1.10 24.86 14.78
C GLY A 22 2.01 24.10 15.75
N GLU A 23 1.73 24.14 17.05
CA GLU A 23 2.52 23.45 18.09
C GLU A 23 2.10 21.97 18.29
N ASN A 24 1.03 21.52 17.65
CA ASN A 24 0.65 20.10 17.73
C ASN A 24 1.71 19.23 17.06
N ILE A 25 2.00 18.09 17.67
CA ILE A 25 2.96 17.13 17.11
C ILE A 25 2.31 16.43 15.92
N ALA A 26 2.93 16.57 14.76
CA ALA A 26 2.51 15.89 13.53
C ALA A 26 3.13 14.48 13.41
N PHE A 27 4.44 14.35 13.68
CA PHE A 27 5.15 13.09 13.55
C PHE A 27 6.11 12.83 14.71
N ILE A 28 6.26 11.54 15.03
CA ILE A 28 7.21 11.01 16.01
C ILE A 28 7.95 9.85 15.35
N GLU A 29 9.26 9.87 15.32
CA GLU A 29 10.07 8.70 14.93
C GLU A 29 10.19 7.75 16.12
N SER A 30 9.74 6.52 15.95
CA SER A 30 9.75 5.53 17.05
C SER A 30 11.17 5.12 17.46
N THR A 31 12.13 5.10 16.52
CA THR A 31 13.51 4.66 16.76
C THR A 31 14.35 5.76 17.43
N SER A 32 14.28 7.01 16.97
CA SER A 32 15.09 8.13 17.49
C SER A 32 14.39 8.92 18.60
N GLY A 33 13.06 8.82 18.69
CA GLY A 33 12.24 9.68 19.54
C GLY A 33 12.11 11.13 19.05
N LYS A 34 12.67 11.46 17.87
CA LYS A 34 12.54 12.80 17.25
C LYS A 34 11.06 13.12 17.03
N ARG A 35 10.66 14.36 17.32
CA ARG A 35 9.29 14.84 17.16
C ARG A 35 9.28 16.11 16.34
N ILE A 36 8.25 16.29 15.52
CA ILE A 36 8.04 17.53 14.76
C ILE A 36 6.61 18.02 14.90
N SER A 37 6.44 19.32 15.11
CA SER A 37 5.14 19.98 15.11
C SER A 37 4.71 20.36 13.69
N TYR A 38 3.41 20.66 13.49
CA TYR A 38 2.91 21.16 12.20
C TYR A 38 3.60 22.45 11.77
N GLY A 39 3.88 23.36 12.72
CA GLY A 39 4.59 24.61 12.43
C GLY A 39 6.02 24.38 11.96
N THR A 40 6.76 23.51 12.66
CA THR A 40 8.12 23.16 12.25
C THR A 40 8.14 22.42 10.91
N LEU A 41 7.17 21.53 10.67
CA LEU A 41 7.01 20.84 9.39
C LEU A 41 6.75 21.83 8.25
N SER A 42 5.89 22.85 8.47
CA SER A 42 5.68 23.90 7.48
C SER A 42 6.96 24.62 7.12
N ALA A 43 7.71 25.08 8.13
CA ALA A 43 8.97 25.79 7.94
C ALA A 43 10.01 24.93 7.20
N ASN A 44 10.23 23.69 7.65
CA ASN A 44 11.24 22.81 7.07
C ASN A 44 10.88 22.38 5.64
N SER A 45 9.63 22.01 5.37
CA SER A 45 9.17 21.75 3.99
C SER A 45 9.27 22.99 3.10
N GLY A 46 9.07 24.20 3.66
CA GLY A 46 9.32 25.46 2.99
C GLY A 46 10.78 25.66 2.61
N LYS A 47 11.72 25.30 3.51
CA LYS A 47 13.17 25.32 3.21
C LYS A 47 13.55 24.32 2.11
N VAL A 48 12.96 23.11 2.12
CA VAL A 48 13.17 22.15 1.04
C VAL A 48 12.70 22.73 -0.30
N ALA A 49 11.52 23.37 -0.33
CA ALA A 49 11.00 24.02 -1.53
C ALA A 49 11.93 25.14 -2.03
N GLY A 50 12.40 26.02 -1.14
CA GLY A 50 13.38 27.07 -1.46
C GLY A 50 14.72 26.50 -1.95
N ALA A 51 15.19 25.40 -1.36
CA ALA A 51 16.42 24.73 -1.79
C ALA A 51 16.29 24.08 -3.18
N LEU A 52 15.14 23.48 -3.49
CA LEU A 52 14.83 22.97 -4.83
C LEU A 52 14.86 24.08 -5.88
N ALA A 53 14.22 25.22 -5.58
CA ALA A 53 14.23 26.38 -6.46
C ALA A 53 15.67 26.93 -6.67
N LYS A 54 16.47 27.07 -5.59
CA LYS A 54 17.88 27.48 -5.63
C LYS A 54 18.74 26.51 -6.45
N ALA A 55 18.45 25.21 -6.39
CA ALA A 55 19.12 24.16 -7.18
C ALA A 55 18.69 24.13 -8.64
N GLY A 56 17.74 24.99 -9.05
CA GLY A 56 17.23 25.06 -10.43
C GLY A 56 16.31 23.89 -10.81
N ILE A 57 15.72 23.23 -9.82
CA ILE A 57 14.66 22.22 -10.05
C ILE A 57 13.36 22.96 -10.27
N LYS A 58 12.77 22.74 -11.44
CA LYS A 58 11.59 23.49 -11.89
C LYS A 58 10.29 22.80 -11.54
N ARG A 59 9.19 23.56 -11.56
CA ARG A 59 7.83 23.04 -11.47
C ARG A 59 7.61 21.91 -12.49
N GLU A 60 6.89 20.88 -12.08
CA GLU A 60 6.62 19.64 -12.83
C GLU A 60 7.86 18.78 -13.16
N GLU A 61 9.06 19.17 -12.77
CA GLU A 61 10.16 18.21 -12.73
C GLU A 61 9.94 17.20 -11.61
N ARG A 62 10.54 16.03 -11.71
CA ARG A 62 10.38 14.94 -10.72
C ARG A 62 11.55 14.94 -9.76
N ALA A 63 11.22 14.79 -8.47
CA ALA A 63 12.17 14.49 -7.41
C ALA A 63 11.95 13.04 -6.94
N ALA A 64 12.92 12.18 -7.17
CA ALA A 64 12.89 10.81 -6.67
C ALA A 64 13.20 10.81 -5.16
N ILE A 65 12.39 10.08 -4.38
CA ILE A 65 12.50 9.98 -2.92
C ILE A 65 12.74 8.51 -2.56
N LEU A 66 14.00 8.12 -2.42
CA LEU A 66 14.42 6.80 -1.98
C LEU A 66 14.86 6.87 -0.52
N MET A 67 13.90 7.05 0.36
CA MET A 67 14.14 7.32 1.78
C MET A 67 13.37 6.34 2.67
N LEU A 68 13.96 6.03 3.83
CA LEU A 68 13.27 5.35 4.91
C LEU A 68 12.22 6.28 5.51
N ASP A 69 11.22 5.70 6.18
CA ASP A 69 10.15 6.46 6.83
C ASP A 69 10.73 7.27 8.00
N SER A 70 10.89 8.54 7.78
CA SER A 70 11.47 9.51 8.72
C SER A 70 10.78 10.87 8.59
N ILE A 71 10.99 11.75 9.56
CA ILE A 71 10.53 13.13 9.50
C ILE A 71 11.12 13.83 8.26
N ASP A 72 12.40 13.60 7.95
CA ASP A 72 13.05 14.20 6.79
C ASP A 72 12.38 13.74 5.47
N CYS A 73 11.91 12.47 5.39
CA CYS A 73 11.16 11.98 4.23
C CYS A 73 9.84 12.74 4.05
N VAL A 74 9.13 13.01 5.14
CA VAL A 74 7.90 13.80 5.14
C VAL A 74 8.17 15.25 4.72
N GLU A 75 9.24 15.88 5.26
CA GLU A 75 9.65 17.24 4.89
C GLU A 75 9.96 17.34 3.39
N VAL A 76 10.67 16.35 2.83
CA VAL A 76 11.02 16.29 1.40
C VAL A 76 9.76 16.13 0.54
N PHE A 77 8.85 15.22 0.91
CA PHE A 77 7.60 15.04 0.17
C PHE A 77 6.80 16.33 0.08
N TRP A 78 6.52 16.96 1.22
CA TRP A 78 5.76 18.22 1.25
C TRP A 78 6.51 19.39 0.66
N GLY A 79 7.83 19.43 0.79
CA GLY A 79 8.67 20.44 0.15
C GLY A 79 8.64 20.37 -1.38
N CYS A 80 8.61 19.17 -1.95
CA CYS A 80 8.38 18.99 -3.38
C CYS A 80 7.02 19.56 -3.79
N LEU A 81 5.95 19.21 -3.09
CA LEU A 81 4.60 19.71 -3.41
C LEU A 81 4.51 21.24 -3.25
N LYS A 82 5.10 21.81 -2.19
CA LYS A 82 5.18 23.27 -2.01
C LYS A 82 5.88 23.97 -3.19
N ALA A 83 6.92 23.35 -3.74
CA ALA A 83 7.65 23.87 -4.91
C ALA A 83 6.94 23.65 -6.25
N GLY A 84 5.85 22.88 -6.30
CA GLY A 84 5.22 22.39 -7.54
C GLY A 84 6.08 21.34 -8.26
N VAL A 85 6.99 20.70 -7.55
CA VAL A 85 7.83 19.60 -8.04
C VAL A 85 7.11 18.28 -7.77
N ILE A 86 7.10 17.39 -8.75
CA ILE A 86 6.41 16.10 -8.63
C ILE A 86 7.24 15.17 -7.73
N ALA A 87 6.68 14.81 -6.57
CA ALA A 87 7.29 13.85 -5.65
C ALA A 87 7.14 12.42 -6.19
N VAL A 88 8.23 11.63 -6.18
CA VAL A 88 8.23 10.23 -6.62
C VAL A 88 8.80 9.34 -5.51
N PRO A 89 8.00 9.00 -4.48
CA PRO A 89 8.42 8.02 -3.47
C PRO A 89 8.69 6.66 -4.10
N ILE A 90 9.84 6.07 -3.76
CA ILE A 90 10.32 4.81 -4.34
C ILE A 90 10.44 3.76 -3.24
N ASN A 91 9.96 2.55 -3.51
CA ASN A 91 10.07 1.41 -2.61
C ASN A 91 11.55 1.13 -2.26
N THR A 92 11.87 1.15 -0.97
CA THR A 92 13.23 1.01 -0.43
C THR A 92 13.73 -0.45 -0.38
N LEU A 93 12.90 -1.41 -0.76
CA LEU A 93 13.18 -2.85 -0.66
C LEU A 93 13.45 -3.50 -2.02
N LEU A 94 13.72 -2.70 -3.07
CA LEU A 94 13.91 -3.20 -4.42
C LEU A 94 15.40 -3.52 -4.70
N ALA A 95 15.62 -4.38 -5.68
CA ALA A 95 16.97 -4.64 -6.20
C ALA A 95 17.46 -3.48 -7.08
N SER A 96 18.78 -3.29 -7.17
CA SER A 96 19.44 -2.22 -7.92
C SER A 96 18.96 -2.09 -9.38
N ALA A 97 18.74 -3.22 -10.07
CA ALA A 97 18.23 -3.22 -11.45
C ALA A 97 16.81 -2.62 -11.59
N VAL A 98 15.98 -2.74 -10.55
CA VAL A 98 14.64 -2.13 -10.55
C VAL A 98 14.73 -0.63 -10.33
N TYR A 99 15.66 -0.16 -9.48
CA TYR A 99 15.95 1.27 -9.33
C TYR A 99 16.44 1.89 -10.64
N GLU A 100 17.28 1.19 -11.40
CA GLU A 100 17.71 1.64 -12.74
C GLU A 100 16.51 1.87 -13.66
N THR A 101 15.58 0.91 -13.68
CA THR A 101 14.35 1.02 -14.47
C THR A 101 13.49 2.21 -14.02
N ILE A 102 13.23 2.36 -12.72
CA ILE A 102 12.36 3.41 -12.19
C ILE A 102 12.98 4.81 -12.39
N LEU A 103 14.26 4.99 -12.05
CA LEU A 103 14.95 6.27 -12.20
C LEU A 103 15.12 6.68 -13.65
N GLY A 104 15.32 5.70 -14.56
CA GLY A 104 15.33 5.94 -16.00
C GLY A 104 13.96 6.32 -16.56
N ASP A 105 12.89 5.66 -16.10
CA ASP A 105 11.52 5.90 -16.54
C ASP A 105 10.99 7.25 -16.02
N CYS A 106 11.11 7.54 -14.73
CA CYS A 106 10.60 8.78 -14.14
C CYS A 106 11.39 10.03 -14.56
N ARG A 107 12.63 9.86 -15.05
CA ARG A 107 13.51 10.97 -15.46
C ARG A 107 13.60 12.05 -14.38
N ALA A 108 13.80 11.63 -13.13
CA ALA A 108 13.91 12.57 -12.01
C ALA A 108 15.12 13.50 -12.18
N SER A 109 14.94 14.78 -11.89
CA SER A 109 15.99 15.79 -11.95
C SER A 109 16.86 15.79 -10.68
N CYS A 110 16.31 15.34 -9.55
CA CYS A 110 17.04 15.15 -8.31
C CYS A 110 16.61 13.86 -7.61
N LEU A 111 17.49 13.36 -6.75
CA LEU A 111 17.25 12.21 -5.89
C LEU A 111 17.53 12.59 -4.44
N PHE A 112 16.57 12.37 -3.57
CA PHE A 112 16.78 12.31 -2.13
C PHE A 112 16.94 10.84 -1.73
N VAL A 113 17.97 10.51 -1.01
CA VAL A 113 18.29 9.13 -0.65
C VAL A 113 18.76 9.03 0.79
N SER A 114 18.19 8.10 1.58
CA SER A 114 18.73 7.78 2.90
C SER A 114 20.14 7.17 2.78
N ALA A 115 21.06 7.59 3.64
CA ALA A 115 22.45 7.12 3.66
C ALA A 115 22.56 5.58 3.62
N ALA A 116 21.67 4.89 4.35
CA ALA A 116 21.62 3.43 4.39
C ALA A 116 21.31 2.78 3.01
N LEU A 117 20.71 3.51 2.07
CA LEU A 117 20.32 3.01 0.74
C LEU A 117 21.26 3.47 -0.37
N LEU A 118 22.23 4.33 -0.06
CA LEU A 118 23.09 4.96 -1.06
C LEU A 118 23.91 3.92 -1.83
N GLU A 119 24.50 2.94 -1.16
CA GLU A 119 25.36 1.93 -1.80
C GLU A 119 24.60 1.04 -2.80
N VAL A 120 23.30 0.80 -2.57
CA VAL A 120 22.45 0.01 -3.49
C VAL A 120 22.12 0.77 -4.76
N VAL A 121 21.98 2.12 -4.68
CA VAL A 121 21.58 2.95 -5.82
C VAL A 121 22.77 3.59 -6.54
N LYS A 122 23.92 3.73 -5.89
CA LYS A 122 25.14 4.37 -6.42
C LYS A 122 25.59 3.82 -7.79
N PRO A 123 25.57 2.49 -8.07
CA PRO A 123 25.92 1.98 -9.39
C PRO A 123 24.95 2.43 -10.50
N VAL A 124 23.69 2.72 -10.14
CA VAL A 124 22.66 3.19 -11.07
C VAL A 124 22.87 4.66 -11.40
N LEU A 125 23.27 5.49 -10.39
CA LEU A 125 23.49 6.90 -10.57
C LEU A 125 24.58 7.21 -11.59
N ALA A 126 25.64 6.41 -11.64
CA ALA A 126 26.72 6.55 -12.61
C ALA A 126 26.27 6.43 -14.08
N ARG A 127 25.11 5.79 -14.32
CA ARG A 127 24.52 5.56 -15.66
C ARG A 127 23.30 6.43 -15.94
N ASN A 128 22.81 7.16 -14.94
CA ASN A 128 21.60 7.98 -15.09
C ASN A 128 21.96 9.42 -15.44
N SER A 129 21.60 9.87 -16.64
CA SER A 129 21.90 11.23 -17.14
C SER A 129 20.86 12.29 -16.75
N HIS A 130 19.74 11.91 -16.15
CA HIS A 130 18.67 12.82 -15.79
C HIS A 130 18.87 13.46 -14.41
N ILE A 131 19.44 12.70 -13.46
CA ILE A 131 19.66 13.18 -12.09
C ILE A 131 20.81 14.17 -12.07
N ARG A 132 20.52 15.42 -11.77
CA ARG A 132 21.49 16.54 -11.69
C ARG A 132 21.96 16.78 -10.26
N LYS A 133 21.17 16.37 -9.27
CA LYS A 133 21.44 16.52 -7.84
C LYS A 133 21.13 15.23 -7.09
N VAL A 134 22.05 14.84 -6.22
CA VAL A 134 21.85 13.75 -5.26
C VAL A 134 22.00 14.31 -3.86
N ILE A 135 20.94 14.22 -3.07
CA ILE A 135 20.87 14.71 -1.69
C ILE A 135 20.81 13.50 -0.76
N VAL A 136 21.80 13.36 0.10
CA VAL A 136 21.92 12.26 1.06
C VAL A 136 21.36 12.69 2.40
N VAL A 137 20.47 11.88 2.97
CA VAL A 137 19.80 12.11 4.25
C VAL A 137 20.36 11.15 5.29
N GLY A 138 20.81 11.68 6.43
CA GLY A 138 21.46 10.94 7.52
C GLY A 138 23.00 10.95 7.40
N ASP A 139 23.64 10.37 8.43
CA ASP A 139 25.10 10.40 8.58
C ASP A 139 25.82 9.64 7.46
N HIS A 140 26.60 10.35 6.68
CA HIS A 140 27.42 9.77 5.62
C HIS A 140 28.64 10.63 5.31
N VAL A 141 29.77 9.99 5.01
CA VAL A 141 30.95 10.67 4.49
C VAL A 141 30.71 10.97 3.00
N LEU A 142 30.40 12.22 2.71
CA LEU A 142 30.09 12.66 1.34
C LEU A 142 31.31 12.55 0.44
N LYS A 143 31.15 11.88 -0.68
CA LYS A 143 32.08 11.74 -1.80
C LYS A 143 31.30 11.94 -3.10
N ASP A 144 32.01 12.04 -4.21
CA ASP A 144 31.41 11.94 -5.55
C ASP A 144 30.44 13.10 -5.91
N GLY A 145 30.56 14.28 -5.26
CA GLY A 145 29.71 15.45 -5.58
C GLY A 145 28.28 15.38 -5.03
N PHE A 146 28.03 14.46 -4.10
CA PHE A 146 26.74 14.39 -3.38
C PHE A 146 26.67 15.49 -2.32
N GLU A 147 25.46 15.91 -1.97
CA GLU A 147 25.21 16.98 -1.01
C GLU A 147 24.43 16.41 0.19
N SER A 148 24.74 16.83 1.43
CA SER A 148 23.94 16.43 2.59
C SER A 148 22.63 17.20 2.62
N TYR A 149 21.60 16.61 3.22
CA TYR A 149 20.30 17.24 3.39
C TYR A 149 20.42 18.56 4.18
N GLU A 150 21.25 18.56 5.23
CA GLU A 150 21.52 19.75 6.05
C GLU A 150 22.18 20.85 5.21
N SER A 151 23.18 20.52 4.39
CA SER A 151 23.82 21.48 3.48
C SER A 151 22.85 22.00 2.43
N PHE A 152 22.06 21.13 1.84
CA PHE A 152 21.06 21.46 0.82
C PHE A 152 20.02 22.45 1.32
N THR A 153 19.54 22.27 2.56
CA THR A 153 18.52 23.13 3.18
C THR A 153 19.11 24.32 3.92
N HIS A 154 20.44 24.33 4.18
CA HIS A 154 21.08 25.38 4.92
C HIS A 154 20.99 26.76 4.22
N GLY A 155 20.47 27.75 4.94
CA GLY A 155 20.29 29.10 4.42
C GLY A 155 19.29 29.21 3.26
N ALA A 156 18.53 28.16 2.97
CA ALA A 156 17.40 28.26 2.08
C ALA A 156 16.27 29.07 2.73
N HIS A 157 15.63 29.95 1.96
CA HIS A 157 14.46 30.67 2.47
C HIS A 157 13.25 29.73 2.54
N GLU A 158 12.36 29.99 3.46
CA GLU A 158 11.11 29.29 3.56
C GLU A 158 10.18 29.76 2.44
N GLN A 159 9.94 28.88 1.47
CA GLN A 159 9.03 29.15 0.36
C GLN A 159 7.63 28.70 0.74
N GLU A 160 6.66 29.58 0.53
CA GLU A 160 5.24 29.22 0.60
C GLU A 160 4.85 28.26 -0.54
N ALA A 161 3.77 27.53 -0.34
CA ALA A 161 3.26 26.64 -1.37
C ALA A 161 2.84 27.42 -2.62
N VAL A 162 3.40 27.05 -3.78
CA VAL A 162 3.02 27.67 -5.06
C VAL A 162 1.55 27.45 -5.37
N LEU A 163 0.94 28.40 -6.05
CA LEU A 163 -0.44 28.28 -6.52
C LEU A 163 -0.54 27.21 -7.62
N VAL A 164 -1.41 26.26 -7.41
CA VAL A 164 -1.69 25.16 -8.35
C VAL A 164 -3.19 24.99 -8.56
N SER A 165 -3.58 24.39 -9.68
CA SER A 165 -4.94 23.87 -9.85
C SER A 165 -5.09 22.52 -9.12
N ALA A 166 -6.35 22.11 -8.88
CA ALA A 166 -6.65 20.82 -8.27
C ALA A 166 -6.12 19.63 -9.11
N ASP A 167 -6.10 19.80 -10.43
CA ASP A 167 -5.74 18.79 -11.43
C ASP A 167 -4.25 18.82 -11.82
N GLU A 168 -3.44 19.64 -11.15
CA GLU A 168 -2.00 19.68 -11.43
C GLU A 168 -1.29 18.47 -10.87
N PRO A 169 -0.33 17.86 -11.63
CA PRO A 169 0.44 16.71 -11.15
C PRO A 169 1.19 17.00 -9.84
N ALA A 170 0.98 16.17 -8.83
CA ALA A 170 1.57 16.34 -7.52
C ALA A 170 2.62 15.28 -7.16
N PHE A 171 2.33 14.02 -7.46
CA PHE A 171 3.21 12.92 -7.12
C PHE A 171 2.93 11.69 -8.00
N TRP A 172 3.91 10.79 -8.08
CA TRP A 172 3.76 9.49 -8.72
C TRP A 172 4.07 8.38 -7.73
N LEU A 173 3.32 7.28 -7.84
CA LEU A 173 3.62 6.05 -7.13
C LEU A 173 3.94 4.94 -8.12
N TYR A 174 5.04 4.23 -7.90
CA TYR A 174 5.37 3.08 -8.73
C TYR A 174 4.74 1.81 -8.18
N SER A 175 3.98 1.12 -9.02
CA SER A 175 3.41 -0.20 -8.72
C SER A 175 3.99 -1.27 -9.64
N SER A 176 4.12 -2.51 -9.14
CA SER A 176 4.46 -3.67 -9.95
C SER A 176 3.18 -4.15 -10.65
N GLY A 177 3.15 -4.12 -11.99
CA GLY A 177 2.08 -4.75 -12.74
C GLY A 177 2.16 -6.27 -12.71
N SER A 178 1.11 -6.97 -13.20
CA SER A 178 1.10 -8.44 -13.40
C SER A 178 2.25 -8.94 -14.29
N THR A 179 2.83 -8.06 -15.11
CA THR A 179 3.99 -8.32 -15.96
C THR A 179 5.34 -8.17 -15.23
N GLY A 180 5.34 -7.80 -13.95
CA GLY A 180 6.55 -7.58 -13.15
C GLY A 180 7.28 -6.25 -13.42
N GLN A 181 6.97 -5.51 -14.49
CA GLN A 181 7.60 -4.24 -14.80
C GLN A 181 6.97 -3.09 -14.01
N PRO A 182 7.77 -2.19 -13.39
CA PRO A 182 7.27 -1.02 -12.70
C PRO A 182 6.46 -0.09 -13.63
N LYS A 183 5.39 0.48 -13.11
CA LYS A 183 4.57 1.47 -13.79
C LYS A 183 4.35 2.68 -12.90
N GLY A 184 4.66 3.89 -13.39
CA GLY A 184 4.44 5.15 -12.67
C GLY A 184 2.98 5.57 -12.79
N VAL A 185 2.25 5.55 -11.67
CA VAL A 185 0.86 6.00 -11.54
C VAL A 185 0.87 7.47 -11.19
N ARG A 186 0.27 8.32 -12.02
CA ARG A 186 0.31 9.78 -11.88
C ARG A 186 -0.90 10.29 -11.11
N HIS A 187 -0.66 10.98 -10.02
CA HIS A 187 -1.67 11.60 -9.17
C HIS A 187 -1.58 13.12 -9.17
N VAL A 188 -2.73 13.76 -9.00
CA VAL A 188 -2.89 15.21 -8.89
C VAL A 188 -3.09 15.63 -7.43
N HIS A 189 -3.00 16.94 -7.16
CA HIS A 189 -3.10 17.48 -5.80
C HIS A 189 -4.41 17.11 -5.09
N SER A 190 -5.55 17.15 -5.80
CA SER A 190 -6.88 16.85 -5.24
C SER A 190 -7.05 15.38 -4.81
N ASN A 191 -6.29 14.44 -5.38
CA ASN A 191 -6.44 13.03 -5.03
C ASN A 191 -6.12 12.73 -3.55
N LEU A 192 -5.13 13.44 -2.96
CA LEU A 192 -4.78 13.29 -1.54
C LEU A 192 -5.96 13.70 -0.64
N GLN A 193 -6.56 14.85 -0.92
CA GLN A 193 -7.73 15.32 -0.17
C GLN A 193 -8.93 14.39 -0.37
N ALA A 194 -9.21 13.95 -1.60
CA ALA A 194 -10.33 13.05 -1.89
C ALA A 194 -10.31 11.77 -1.05
N THR A 195 -9.13 11.14 -0.86
CA THR A 195 -9.00 9.95 -0.02
C THR A 195 -9.16 10.26 1.48
N SER A 196 -8.67 11.41 1.93
CA SER A 196 -8.80 11.85 3.32
C SER A 196 -10.25 12.17 3.69
N ASP A 197 -10.97 12.89 2.81
CA ASP A 197 -12.37 13.29 3.00
C ASP A 197 -13.34 12.09 2.90
N THR A 198 -12.95 11.02 2.24
CA THR A 198 -13.74 9.80 2.10
C THR A 198 -13.37 8.75 3.13
N TYR A 199 -12.27 8.01 2.92
CA TYR A 199 -11.90 6.91 3.80
C TYR A 199 -11.45 7.40 5.19
N GLY A 200 -10.54 8.37 5.24
CA GLY A 200 -10.03 8.91 6.50
C GLY A 200 -11.12 9.47 7.40
N ALA A 201 -11.99 10.33 6.86
CA ALA A 201 -13.04 10.99 7.62
C ALA A 201 -14.28 10.11 7.81
N LYS A 202 -14.80 9.46 6.74
CA LYS A 202 -16.13 8.82 6.79
C LYS A 202 -16.10 7.36 7.24
N ILE A 203 -14.96 6.70 7.15
CA ILE A 203 -14.80 5.30 7.59
C ILE A 203 -13.98 5.23 8.87
N LEU A 204 -12.76 5.78 8.90
CA LEU A 204 -11.91 5.72 10.08
C LEU A 204 -12.37 6.67 11.20
N GLY A 205 -13.09 7.73 10.84
CA GLY A 205 -13.54 8.74 11.80
C GLY A 205 -12.36 9.27 12.62
N LEU A 206 -11.25 9.63 11.94
CA LEU A 206 -10.06 10.14 12.61
C LEU A 206 -10.35 11.46 13.29
N ILE A 207 -9.79 11.64 14.46
CA ILE A 207 -9.87 12.87 15.26
C ILE A 207 -8.48 13.36 15.66
N GLN A 208 -8.37 14.62 16.02
CA GLN A 208 -7.11 15.26 16.37
C GLN A 208 -6.33 14.55 17.49
N SER A 209 -7.01 13.89 18.42
CA SER A 209 -6.36 13.16 19.53
C SER A 209 -5.89 11.76 19.14
N ASP A 210 -6.12 11.31 17.92
CA ASP A 210 -5.64 10.01 17.48
C ASP A 210 -4.10 10.02 17.31
N VAL A 211 -3.53 8.87 17.58
CA VAL A 211 -2.15 8.53 17.27
C VAL A 211 -2.17 7.35 16.30
N VAL A 212 -1.64 7.56 15.11
CA VAL A 212 -1.68 6.55 14.06
C VAL A 212 -0.32 5.89 13.90
N PHE A 213 -0.32 4.56 13.85
CA PHE A 213 0.85 3.78 13.45
C PHE A 213 0.52 2.90 12.24
N SER A 214 1.29 3.01 11.17
CA SER A 214 1.18 2.17 9.98
C SER A 214 2.43 1.31 9.80
N ALA A 215 2.23 0.00 9.68
CA ALA A 215 3.29 -0.93 9.30
C ALA A 215 3.64 -0.83 7.79
N ALA A 216 2.70 -0.32 6.98
CA ALA A 216 2.94 -0.02 5.56
C ALA A 216 3.71 1.28 5.41
N LYS A 217 4.74 1.25 4.54
CA LYS A 217 5.67 2.36 4.34
C LYS A 217 5.08 3.49 3.50
N LEU A 218 5.61 4.72 3.68
CA LEU A 218 5.17 5.95 3.00
C LEU A 218 5.22 5.89 1.47
N PHE A 219 6.09 5.09 0.90
CA PHE A 219 6.16 4.91 -0.55
C PHE A 219 5.03 4.06 -1.15
N PHE A 220 4.17 3.43 -0.35
CA PHE A 220 2.95 2.77 -0.79
C PHE A 220 1.75 3.69 -0.63
N ALA A 221 0.80 3.62 -1.56
CA ALA A 221 -0.47 4.34 -1.46
C ALA A 221 -1.17 4.12 -0.10
N TYR A 222 -1.21 2.88 0.38
CA TYR A 222 -1.77 2.51 1.67
C TYR A 222 -1.03 3.17 2.85
N GLY A 223 0.31 3.16 2.85
CA GLY A 223 1.10 3.82 3.89
C GLY A 223 1.04 5.34 3.80
N LEU A 224 1.05 5.90 2.58
CA LEU A 224 0.96 7.35 2.33
C LEU A 224 -0.33 7.95 2.93
N GLY A 225 -1.47 7.28 2.71
CA GLY A 225 -2.74 7.68 3.30
C GLY A 225 -2.72 7.54 4.83
N ASN A 226 -2.49 6.33 5.31
CA ASN A 226 -2.63 6.00 6.73
C ASN A 226 -1.57 6.67 7.62
N ALA A 227 -0.31 6.75 7.17
CA ALA A 227 0.79 7.30 7.98
C ALA A 227 1.08 8.78 7.70
N MET A 228 0.41 9.41 6.74
CA MET A 228 0.67 10.83 6.45
C MET A 228 -0.62 11.61 6.22
N THR A 229 -1.33 11.42 5.11
CA THR A 229 -2.40 12.35 4.74
C THR A 229 -3.63 12.27 5.64
N PHE A 230 -4.04 11.10 6.09
CA PHE A 230 -5.26 10.98 6.91
C PHE A 230 -5.10 11.58 8.32
N PRO A 231 -4.05 11.24 9.09
CA PRO A 231 -3.82 11.92 10.36
C PRO A 231 -3.59 13.43 10.18
N MET A 232 -2.85 13.85 9.15
CA MET A 232 -2.64 15.26 8.88
C MET A 232 -3.92 16.02 8.53
N ALA A 233 -4.90 15.39 7.86
CA ALA A 233 -6.18 16.06 7.55
C ALA A 233 -6.92 16.55 8.79
N VAL A 234 -6.73 15.90 9.94
CA VAL A 234 -7.41 16.24 11.20
C VAL A 234 -6.48 16.85 12.26
N GLY A 235 -5.20 16.98 11.97
CA GLY A 235 -4.19 17.49 12.94
C GLY A 235 -3.81 16.46 14.00
N ALA A 236 -3.90 15.17 13.69
CA ALA A 236 -3.50 14.06 14.55
C ALA A 236 -2.00 13.79 14.47
N THR A 237 -1.50 12.88 15.29
CA THR A 237 -0.09 12.49 15.36
C THR A 237 0.14 11.15 14.66
N THR A 238 1.26 11.02 13.94
CA THR A 238 1.71 9.74 13.37
C THR A 238 3.01 9.28 14.00
N ILE A 239 3.11 7.98 14.30
CA ILE A 239 4.37 7.31 14.66
C ILE A 239 4.97 6.74 13.38
N LEU A 240 6.16 7.23 13.00
CA LEU A 240 6.95 6.71 11.89
C LEU A 240 7.89 5.62 12.39
N PHE A 241 8.08 4.58 11.60
CA PHE A 241 8.98 3.48 11.88
C PHE A 241 9.82 3.14 10.65
N ASP A 242 11.11 3.36 10.70
CA ASP A 242 12.05 3.13 9.61
C ASP A 242 12.42 1.65 9.43
N GLY A 243 12.29 0.85 10.50
CA GLY A 243 12.64 -0.57 10.54
C GLY A 243 11.62 -1.51 9.85
N ARG A 244 11.90 -2.80 9.90
CA ARG A 244 10.95 -3.85 9.47
C ARG A 244 9.91 -4.06 10.58
N PRO A 245 8.60 -4.01 10.28
CA PRO A 245 7.54 -4.20 11.27
C PRO A 245 7.41 -5.68 11.66
N THR A 246 8.29 -6.15 12.56
CA THR A 246 8.19 -7.48 13.18
C THR A 246 7.22 -7.44 14.36
N PRO A 247 6.58 -8.56 14.75
CA PRO A 247 5.69 -8.58 15.90
C PRO A 247 6.28 -7.98 17.18
N PRO A 248 7.54 -8.28 17.60
CA PRO A 248 8.15 -7.63 18.77
C PRO A 248 8.23 -6.11 18.63
N ALA A 249 8.69 -5.60 17.48
CA ALA A 249 8.82 -4.16 17.25
C ALA A 249 7.46 -3.44 17.25
N VAL A 250 6.42 -4.08 16.70
CA VAL A 250 5.05 -3.54 16.73
C VAL A 250 4.51 -3.50 18.16
N MET A 251 4.73 -4.54 18.96
CA MET A 251 4.32 -4.56 20.36
C MET A 251 5.06 -3.52 21.21
N GLU A 252 6.34 -3.28 20.93
CA GLU A 252 7.09 -2.20 21.58
C GLU A 252 6.49 -0.81 21.26
N ILE A 253 6.07 -0.57 20.01
CA ILE A 253 5.38 0.66 19.64
C ILE A 253 4.02 0.76 20.33
N PHE A 254 3.27 -0.35 20.46
CA PHE A 254 1.98 -0.35 21.19
C PHE A 254 2.13 0.00 22.67
N ALA A 255 3.24 -0.39 23.29
CA ALA A 255 3.58 -0.04 24.67
C ALA A 255 4.22 1.36 24.81
N GLY A 256 4.46 2.07 23.71
CA GLY A 256 5.12 3.38 23.68
C GLY A 256 4.30 4.52 24.28
N ASN A 257 4.91 5.70 24.35
CA ASN A 257 4.24 6.92 24.81
C ASN A 257 4.53 8.12 23.87
N PRO A 258 3.53 8.56 23.08
CA PRO A 258 2.13 8.08 23.07
C PRO A 258 1.99 6.69 22.45
N ALA A 259 1.07 5.90 22.95
CA ALA A 259 0.65 4.65 22.32
C ALA A 259 -0.29 4.91 21.14
N PRO A 260 -0.24 4.13 20.04
CA PRO A 260 -1.16 4.30 18.93
C PRO A 260 -2.60 3.94 19.29
N THR A 261 -3.55 4.74 18.79
CA THR A 261 -5.00 4.47 18.85
C THR A 261 -5.52 3.80 17.59
N ILE A 262 -4.78 3.96 16.47
CA ILE A 262 -5.09 3.35 15.18
C ILE A 262 -3.86 2.56 14.71
N PHE A 263 -4.07 1.31 14.31
CA PHE A 263 -3.03 0.47 13.72
C PHE A 263 -3.40 0.03 12.30
N CYS A 264 -2.49 0.25 11.35
CA CYS A 264 -2.66 -0.14 9.96
C CYS A 264 -1.64 -1.22 9.61
N GLY A 265 -2.12 -2.45 9.45
CA GLY A 265 -1.31 -3.62 9.16
C GLY A 265 -1.68 -4.29 7.84
N VAL A 266 -1.13 -5.47 7.64
CA VAL A 266 -1.45 -6.39 6.54
C VAL A 266 -1.79 -7.76 7.12
N PRO A 267 -2.55 -8.62 6.42
CA PRO A 267 -3.01 -9.90 6.96
C PRO A 267 -1.90 -10.78 7.54
N THR A 268 -0.76 -10.84 6.84
CA THR A 268 0.41 -11.64 7.27
C THR A 268 1.00 -11.14 8.58
N LEU A 269 1.02 -9.83 8.82
CA LEU A 269 1.49 -9.25 10.07
C LEU A 269 0.51 -9.52 11.22
N PHE A 270 -0.80 -9.35 11.00
CA PHE A 270 -1.81 -9.70 12.00
C PHE A 270 -1.71 -11.16 12.42
N GLY A 271 -1.55 -12.08 11.45
CA GLY A 271 -1.33 -13.50 11.73
C GLY A 271 -0.06 -13.77 12.56
N ALA A 272 1.05 -13.13 12.21
CA ALA A 272 2.32 -13.26 12.94
C ALA A 272 2.23 -12.69 14.37
N MET A 273 1.53 -11.57 14.56
CA MET A 273 1.30 -10.98 15.88
C MET A 273 0.44 -11.88 16.77
N LEU A 274 -0.60 -12.52 16.22
CA LEU A 274 -1.41 -13.50 16.97
C LEU A 274 -0.56 -14.65 17.48
N VAL A 275 0.34 -15.19 16.65
CA VAL A 275 1.27 -16.25 17.06
C VAL A 275 2.25 -15.75 18.13
N HIS A 276 2.80 -14.55 17.96
CA HIS A 276 3.74 -13.95 18.92
C HIS A 276 3.09 -13.70 20.28
N CYS A 277 1.84 -13.23 20.29
CA CYS A 277 1.09 -12.88 21.49
C CYS A 277 0.34 -14.09 22.08
N ASP A 278 0.44 -15.30 21.52
CA ASP A 278 -0.31 -16.47 21.98
C ASP A 278 -0.14 -16.75 23.49
N PRO A 279 1.10 -16.68 24.07
CA PRO A 279 1.31 -16.88 25.48
C PRO A 279 0.71 -15.79 26.39
N VAL A 280 0.40 -14.60 25.83
CA VAL A 280 -0.11 -13.45 26.59
C VAL A 280 -1.63 -13.49 26.57
N GLU A 281 -2.28 -13.53 27.72
CA GLU A 281 -3.74 -13.63 27.81
C GLU A 281 -4.42 -12.40 27.18
N LYS A 282 -3.98 -11.18 27.51
CA LYS A 282 -4.48 -9.93 26.95
C LYS A 282 -3.33 -8.94 26.75
N PRO A 283 -2.88 -8.70 25.50
CA PRO A 283 -1.85 -7.71 25.23
C PRO A 283 -2.29 -6.29 25.62
N GLU A 284 -1.38 -5.52 26.24
CA GLU A 284 -1.65 -4.12 26.57
C GLU A 284 -1.54 -3.24 25.30
N HIS A 285 -2.53 -2.41 25.07
CA HIS A 285 -2.56 -1.42 23.97
C HIS A 285 -3.67 -0.38 24.20
N GLN A 286 -3.65 0.69 23.38
CA GLN A 286 -4.68 1.73 23.36
C GLN A 286 -5.45 1.78 22.02
N LEU A 287 -5.36 0.72 21.23
CA LEU A 287 -6.00 0.67 19.92
C LEU A 287 -7.53 0.74 20.07
N ARG A 288 -8.14 1.65 19.31
CA ARG A 288 -9.59 1.71 19.12
C ARG A 288 -10.04 1.09 17.81
N LEU A 289 -9.12 0.98 16.83
CA LEU A 289 -9.41 0.47 15.50
C LEU A 289 -8.14 -0.06 14.83
N CYS A 290 -8.30 -1.15 14.07
CA CYS A 290 -7.28 -1.66 13.18
C CYS A 290 -7.75 -1.68 11.73
N ILE A 291 -6.81 -1.59 10.79
CA ILE A 291 -7.08 -1.62 9.35
C ILE A 291 -6.18 -2.67 8.72
N SER A 292 -6.76 -3.46 7.83
CA SER A 292 -6.04 -4.42 6.99
C SER A 292 -6.32 -4.14 5.52
N ALA A 293 -5.28 -4.15 4.70
CA ALA A 293 -5.40 -4.06 3.24
C ALA A 293 -4.18 -4.67 2.54
N GLY A 294 -4.23 -4.69 1.20
CA GLY A 294 -3.16 -5.19 0.36
C GLY A 294 -3.34 -6.64 -0.06
N GLU A 295 -3.96 -7.44 0.79
CA GLU A 295 -4.44 -8.80 0.54
C GLU A 295 -5.76 -8.97 1.28
N ALA A 296 -6.61 -9.93 0.88
CA ALA A 296 -7.85 -10.21 1.61
C ALA A 296 -7.54 -10.78 2.99
N LEU A 297 -8.18 -10.24 4.02
CA LEU A 297 -8.01 -10.70 5.40
C LEU A 297 -8.73 -12.04 5.61
N PRO A 298 -8.02 -13.13 5.97
CA PRO A 298 -8.66 -14.38 6.34
C PRO A 298 -9.60 -14.18 7.53
N GLU A 299 -10.81 -14.72 7.42
CA GLU A 299 -11.87 -14.60 8.44
C GLU A 299 -11.38 -15.00 9.84
N GLU A 300 -10.65 -16.10 9.92
CA GLU A 300 -10.10 -16.64 11.17
C GLU A 300 -9.09 -15.69 11.83
N ILE A 301 -8.30 -14.95 11.06
CA ILE A 301 -7.35 -13.95 11.60
C ILE A 301 -8.14 -12.79 12.22
N GLY A 302 -9.15 -12.29 11.52
CA GLY A 302 -9.97 -11.19 12.03
C GLY A 302 -10.67 -11.56 13.35
N LYS A 303 -11.35 -12.72 13.39
CA LYS A 303 -12.03 -13.22 14.60
C LYS A 303 -11.07 -13.42 15.78
N LYS A 304 -9.92 -14.06 15.55
CA LYS A 304 -8.92 -14.29 16.59
C LYS A 304 -8.32 -12.99 17.10
N TRP A 305 -8.10 -12.02 16.19
CA TRP A 305 -7.60 -10.71 16.59
C TRP A 305 -8.60 -9.99 17.51
N GLU A 306 -9.86 -9.91 17.11
CA GLU A 306 -10.92 -9.28 17.90
C GLU A 306 -11.07 -9.94 19.27
N GLN A 307 -11.05 -11.28 19.31
CA GLN A 307 -11.07 -12.02 20.59
C GLN A 307 -9.86 -11.72 21.47
N LYS A 308 -8.65 -11.57 20.89
CA LYS A 308 -7.39 -11.41 21.62
C LYS A 308 -7.15 -9.96 22.02
N PHE A 309 -7.38 -9.01 21.13
CA PHE A 309 -7.09 -7.59 21.31
C PHE A 309 -8.33 -6.77 21.66
N GLY A 310 -9.54 -7.27 21.44
CA GLY A 310 -10.79 -6.54 21.69
C GLY A 310 -11.04 -5.38 20.73
N THR A 311 -10.37 -5.37 19.57
CA THR A 311 -10.50 -4.36 18.53
C THR A 311 -10.82 -4.97 17.19
N GLU A 312 -11.73 -4.34 16.43
CA GLU A 312 -12.07 -4.76 15.07
C GLU A 312 -10.92 -4.49 14.09
N ILE A 313 -10.81 -5.34 13.06
CA ILE A 313 -9.99 -5.06 11.89
C ILE A 313 -10.93 -4.72 10.71
N LEU A 314 -10.84 -3.53 10.18
CA LEU A 314 -11.51 -3.16 8.94
C LEU A 314 -10.70 -3.71 7.76
N ASP A 315 -11.15 -4.81 7.18
CA ASP A 315 -10.60 -5.26 5.91
C ASP A 315 -11.10 -4.35 4.78
N GLY A 316 -10.18 -3.88 3.94
CA GLY A 316 -10.48 -2.97 2.85
C GLY A 316 -9.64 -3.23 1.62
N VAL A 317 -10.21 -2.89 0.48
CA VAL A 317 -9.56 -3.01 -0.81
C VAL A 317 -9.33 -1.62 -1.41
N GLY A 318 -8.11 -1.42 -1.86
CA GLY A 318 -7.65 -0.24 -2.55
C GLY A 318 -6.64 -0.58 -3.63
N SER A 319 -6.24 0.41 -4.38
CA SER A 319 -5.20 0.25 -5.40
C SER A 319 -4.36 1.51 -5.51
N THR A 320 -3.19 1.39 -6.14
CA THR A 320 -2.37 2.56 -6.45
C THR A 320 -3.09 3.50 -7.39
N GLU A 321 -3.89 2.96 -8.31
CA GLU A 321 -4.68 3.70 -9.30
C GLU A 321 -5.79 4.55 -8.68
N MET A 322 -6.36 4.09 -7.55
CA MET A 322 -7.38 4.82 -6.77
C MET A 322 -6.78 5.50 -5.53
N LEU A 323 -5.47 5.49 -5.39
CA LEU A 323 -4.66 6.03 -4.31
C LEU A 323 -4.86 5.34 -2.95
N HIS A 324 -6.06 4.95 -2.59
CA HIS A 324 -6.34 4.30 -1.31
C HIS A 324 -7.54 3.36 -1.38
N ILE A 325 -8.12 3.03 -0.22
CA ILE A 325 -9.24 2.13 -0.05
C ILE A 325 -10.54 2.79 -0.53
N PHE A 326 -11.28 2.10 -1.38
CA PHE A 326 -12.58 2.50 -1.96
C PHE A 326 -13.71 1.51 -1.62
N LEU A 327 -13.37 0.37 -1.03
CA LEU A 327 -14.29 -0.69 -0.60
C LEU A 327 -13.81 -1.19 0.76
N SER A 328 -14.65 -1.18 1.82
CA SER A 328 -14.21 -1.48 3.18
C SER A 328 -15.35 -1.97 4.08
N ASN A 329 -15.01 -2.76 5.09
CA ASN A 329 -15.83 -2.90 6.28
C ASN A 329 -15.92 -1.57 7.03
N ARG A 330 -16.88 -1.42 7.94
CA ARG A 330 -17.13 -0.20 8.73
C ARG A 330 -17.04 -0.52 10.21
N PRO A 331 -16.63 0.43 11.06
CA PRO A 331 -16.66 0.24 12.51
C PRO A 331 -18.06 -0.15 13.00
N GLY A 332 -18.14 -1.19 13.84
CA GLY A 332 -19.40 -1.72 14.36
C GLY A 332 -20.24 -2.52 13.35
N ASP A 333 -19.75 -2.72 12.11
CA ASP A 333 -20.43 -3.47 11.05
C ASP A 333 -19.43 -4.29 10.22
N VAL A 334 -18.51 -4.96 10.94
CA VAL A 334 -17.48 -5.81 10.32
C VAL A 334 -18.04 -7.19 10.04
N VAL A 335 -17.85 -7.65 8.80
CA VAL A 335 -18.13 -9.03 8.40
C VAL A 335 -16.86 -9.63 7.82
N TYR A 336 -16.11 -10.35 8.66
CA TYR A 336 -14.87 -11.02 8.23
C TYR A 336 -15.14 -12.01 7.09
N GLY A 337 -14.18 -12.13 6.18
CA GLY A 337 -14.35 -12.89 4.93
C GLY A 337 -15.00 -12.07 3.81
N THR A 338 -15.35 -10.82 4.06
CA THR A 338 -15.83 -9.87 3.04
C THR A 338 -15.02 -8.58 3.06
N SER A 339 -14.91 -7.90 1.93
CA SER A 339 -14.32 -6.55 1.85
C SER A 339 -15.33 -5.44 2.19
N GLY A 340 -16.50 -5.78 2.74
CA GLY A 340 -17.50 -4.82 3.18
C GLY A 340 -18.33 -4.21 2.04
N VAL A 341 -18.44 -2.89 2.02
CA VAL A 341 -19.27 -2.09 1.10
C VAL A 341 -18.49 -0.90 0.54
N ALA A 342 -19.03 -0.24 -0.48
CA ALA A 342 -18.43 0.97 -1.05
C ALA A 342 -18.16 2.03 0.04
N VAL A 343 -16.97 2.62 0.00
CA VAL A 343 -16.64 3.81 0.80
C VAL A 343 -17.48 4.97 0.28
N PRO A 344 -18.10 5.79 1.16
CA PRO A 344 -18.90 6.93 0.73
C PRO A 344 -18.11 7.90 -0.14
N GLY A 345 -18.59 8.17 -1.35
CA GLY A 345 -17.88 8.96 -2.38
C GLY A 345 -17.36 8.13 -3.53
N TYR A 346 -17.42 6.80 -3.43
CA TYR A 346 -17.10 5.89 -4.54
C TYR A 346 -18.33 5.16 -5.04
N GLU A 347 -18.39 4.97 -6.36
CA GLU A 347 -19.36 4.10 -7.03
C GLU A 347 -18.65 2.82 -7.47
N LEU A 348 -19.31 1.69 -7.30
CA LEU A 348 -18.76 0.37 -7.66
C LEU A 348 -19.69 -0.33 -8.65
N ARG A 349 -19.10 -1.06 -9.61
CA ARG A 349 -19.82 -1.93 -10.54
C ARG A 349 -19.10 -3.27 -10.65
N LEU A 350 -19.84 -4.35 -10.75
CA LEU A 350 -19.32 -5.65 -11.17
C LEU A 350 -19.78 -5.95 -12.58
N VAL A 351 -18.85 -6.25 -13.48
CA VAL A 351 -19.17 -6.48 -14.89
C VAL A 351 -18.64 -7.82 -15.39
N ASP A 352 -19.36 -8.40 -16.36
CA ASP A 352 -18.95 -9.59 -17.09
C ASP A 352 -17.91 -9.27 -18.18
N GLU A 353 -17.50 -10.27 -18.97
CA GLU A 353 -16.56 -10.14 -20.08
C GLU A 353 -17.10 -9.24 -21.23
N ALA A 354 -18.41 -9.05 -21.31
CA ALA A 354 -19.08 -8.18 -22.26
C ALA A 354 -19.38 -6.77 -21.71
N ASN A 355 -18.80 -6.44 -20.53
CA ASN A 355 -18.97 -5.15 -19.83
C ASN A 355 -20.43 -4.87 -19.38
N ARG A 356 -21.22 -5.92 -19.14
CA ARG A 356 -22.60 -5.84 -18.61
C ARG A 356 -22.56 -6.08 -17.11
N ASP A 357 -23.42 -5.36 -16.37
CA ASP A 357 -23.53 -5.57 -14.92
C ASP A 357 -23.98 -7.01 -14.62
N VAL A 358 -23.34 -7.62 -13.60
CA VAL A 358 -23.69 -8.95 -13.11
C VAL A 358 -24.66 -8.88 -11.93
N GLY A 359 -25.42 -9.95 -11.70
CA GLY A 359 -26.36 -10.07 -10.59
C GLY A 359 -25.71 -10.45 -9.26
N ILE A 360 -26.55 -10.48 -8.20
CA ILE A 360 -26.13 -10.96 -6.87
C ILE A 360 -25.73 -12.45 -6.97
N GLY A 361 -24.56 -12.78 -6.36
CA GLY A 361 -23.98 -14.12 -6.41
C GLY A 361 -23.25 -14.46 -7.71
N GLU A 362 -23.17 -13.52 -8.66
CA GLU A 362 -22.41 -13.70 -9.89
C GLU A 362 -21.05 -13.00 -9.78
N ILE A 363 -20.01 -13.65 -10.33
CA ILE A 363 -18.64 -13.12 -10.32
C ILE A 363 -18.46 -12.15 -11.48
N GLY A 364 -18.05 -10.91 -11.15
CA GLY A 364 -17.71 -9.87 -12.12
C GLY A 364 -16.35 -9.21 -11.84
N GLU A 365 -15.81 -8.50 -12.83
CA GLU A 365 -14.68 -7.60 -12.62
C GLU A 365 -15.15 -6.33 -11.92
N LEU A 366 -14.42 -5.92 -10.87
CA LEU A 366 -14.74 -4.73 -10.09
C LEU A 366 -14.24 -3.48 -10.81
N LEU A 367 -15.16 -2.57 -11.09
CA LEU A 367 -14.91 -1.21 -11.60
C LEU A 367 -15.23 -0.21 -10.49
N VAL A 368 -14.39 0.82 -10.40
CA VAL A 368 -14.50 1.87 -9.38
C VAL A 368 -14.55 3.24 -10.04
N CYS A 369 -15.44 4.11 -9.54
CA CYS A 369 -15.46 5.53 -9.87
C CYS A 369 -15.32 6.35 -8.58
N GLY A 370 -14.43 7.34 -8.58
CA GLY A 370 -14.22 8.26 -7.45
C GLY A 370 -13.12 9.28 -7.75
N ASP A 371 -13.13 10.39 -7.03
CA ASP A 371 -12.28 11.56 -7.29
C ASP A 371 -10.80 11.34 -7.00
N SER A 372 -10.43 10.23 -6.37
CA SER A 372 -9.04 9.85 -6.12
C SER A 372 -8.39 9.08 -7.28
N ALA A 373 -9.12 8.82 -8.37
CA ALA A 373 -8.59 8.11 -9.53
C ALA A 373 -7.39 8.86 -10.13
N ALA A 374 -6.33 8.11 -10.43
CA ALA A 374 -5.13 8.64 -11.07
C ALA A 374 -5.43 9.10 -12.51
N GLU A 375 -4.63 10.05 -13.03
CA GLU A 375 -4.72 10.48 -14.43
C GLU A 375 -4.34 9.38 -15.43
N GLY A 376 -3.51 8.42 -15.02
CA GLY A 376 -3.01 7.36 -15.88
C GLY A 376 -1.60 6.92 -15.54
N TYR A 377 -1.06 6.05 -16.36
CA TYR A 377 0.32 5.58 -16.25
C TYR A 377 1.26 6.42 -17.11
N TRP A 378 2.42 6.76 -16.56
CA TRP A 378 3.47 7.45 -17.30
C TRP A 378 3.97 6.59 -18.47
N ASN A 379 4.08 7.17 -19.65
CA ASN A 379 4.55 6.54 -20.90
C ASN A 379 3.85 5.22 -21.32
N GLN A 380 2.69 4.88 -20.74
CA GLN A 380 1.96 3.63 -21.02
C GLN A 380 0.53 3.92 -21.51
N ARG A 381 0.39 4.63 -22.65
CA ARG A 381 -0.90 5.07 -23.18
C ARG A 381 -1.92 3.95 -23.38
N ALA A 382 -1.50 2.82 -23.97
CA ALA A 382 -2.43 1.70 -24.22
C ALA A 382 -2.97 1.12 -22.91
N LYS A 383 -2.09 0.95 -21.92
CA LYS A 383 -2.47 0.44 -20.59
C LYS A 383 -3.35 1.44 -19.83
N SER A 384 -3.04 2.74 -19.91
CA SER A 384 -3.87 3.78 -19.31
C SER A 384 -5.31 3.73 -19.86
N ARG A 385 -5.48 3.60 -21.18
CA ARG A 385 -6.80 3.50 -21.81
C ARG A 385 -7.55 2.21 -21.45
N ALA A 386 -6.84 1.12 -21.21
CA ALA A 386 -7.45 -0.14 -20.80
C ALA A 386 -7.86 -0.15 -19.31
N THR A 387 -7.17 0.63 -18.48
CA THR A 387 -7.44 0.70 -17.04
C THR A 387 -8.45 1.81 -16.70
N PHE A 388 -8.27 3.01 -17.29
CA PHE A 388 -9.10 4.19 -17.00
C PHE A 388 -10.07 4.41 -18.16
N GLU A 389 -11.29 3.88 -18.04
CA GLU A 389 -12.35 3.94 -19.04
C GLU A 389 -13.41 5.00 -18.71
N GLY A 390 -13.27 6.20 -19.26
CA GLY A 390 -14.13 7.32 -18.92
C GLY A 390 -14.02 7.67 -17.44
N ARG A 391 -15.12 7.53 -16.69
CA ARG A 391 -15.12 7.76 -15.23
C ARG A 391 -14.74 6.52 -14.39
N TRP A 392 -14.60 5.36 -15.03
CA TRP A 392 -14.39 4.08 -14.36
C TRP A 392 -12.93 3.65 -14.41
N THR A 393 -12.44 3.15 -13.29
CA THR A 393 -11.13 2.49 -13.18
C THR A 393 -11.34 1.00 -13.02
N ARG A 394 -10.77 0.19 -13.92
CA ARG A 394 -10.72 -1.26 -13.80
C ARG A 394 -9.70 -1.67 -12.76
N THR A 395 -10.13 -2.39 -11.73
CA THR A 395 -9.23 -2.83 -10.65
C THR A 395 -8.39 -4.05 -11.05
N GLY A 396 -8.90 -4.85 -11.98
CA GLY A 396 -8.36 -6.17 -12.31
C GLY A 396 -8.64 -7.21 -11.22
N ASP A 397 -9.54 -6.92 -10.29
CA ASP A 397 -10.01 -7.83 -9.25
C ASP A 397 -11.41 -8.34 -9.58
N LYS A 398 -11.66 -9.63 -9.30
CA LYS A 398 -12.96 -10.27 -9.42
C LYS A 398 -13.64 -10.34 -8.06
N TYR A 399 -14.89 -9.97 -8.04
CA TYR A 399 -15.74 -9.95 -6.86
C TYR A 399 -17.11 -10.56 -7.16
N GLU A 400 -17.81 -11.00 -6.12
CA GLU A 400 -19.25 -11.22 -6.11
C GLU A 400 -19.91 -10.36 -5.03
N ILE A 401 -21.19 -10.05 -5.18
CA ILE A 401 -22.00 -9.39 -4.15
C ILE A 401 -22.93 -10.44 -3.56
N ASN A 402 -22.87 -10.66 -2.24
CA ASN A 402 -23.79 -11.58 -1.58
C ASN A 402 -25.18 -10.96 -1.35
N ALA A 403 -26.15 -11.77 -0.89
CA ALA A 403 -27.53 -11.31 -0.63
C ALA A 403 -27.65 -10.18 0.41
N LYS A 404 -26.60 -9.91 1.20
CA LYS A 404 -26.53 -8.80 2.16
C LYS A 404 -25.85 -7.56 1.59
N GLY A 405 -25.52 -7.53 0.31
CA GLY A 405 -24.85 -6.42 -0.37
C GLY A 405 -23.36 -6.28 -0.03
N ARG A 406 -22.73 -7.34 0.54
CA ARG A 406 -21.30 -7.35 0.84
C ARG A 406 -20.51 -7.89 -0.33
N TYR A 407 -19.36 -7.26 -0.60
CA TYR A 407 -18.43 -7.68 -1.63
C TYR A 407 -17.49 -8.76 -1.10
N ILE A 408 -17.40 -9.87 -1.81
CA ILE A 408 -16.52 -11.01 -1.51
C ILE A 408 -15.46 -11.11 -2.60
N TYR A 409 -14.21 -11.10 -2.19
CA TYR A 409 -13.08 -11.20 -3.10
C TYR A 409 -12.98 -12.59 -3.71
N CYS A 410 -12.95 -12.66 -5.04
CA CYS A 410 -12.86 -13.92 -5.79
C CYS A 410 -11.48 -14.15 -6.44
N GLY A 411 -10.60 -13.15 -6.45
CA GLY A 411 -9.26 -13.27 -7.02
C GLY A 411 -8.93 -12.19 -8.06
N ARG A 412 -7.71 -12.28 -8.63
CA ARG A 412 -7.29 -11.40 -9.73
C ARG A 412 -7.84 -11.90 -11.06
N THR A 413 -8.24 -10.98 -11.92
CA THR A 413 -8.67 -11.30 -13.30
C THR A 413 -7.63 -12.14 -14.04
N ASP A 414 -6.34 -11.81 -13.88
CA ASP A 414 -5.20 -12.50 -14.52
C ASP A 414 -4.88 -13.87 -13.90
N ASP A 415 -5.36 -14.16 -12.69
CA ASP A 415 -5.11 -15.40 -11.95
C ASP A 415 -6.28 -16.39 -12.05
N MET A 416 -7.48 -15.89 -12.28
CA MET A 416 -8.69 -16.72 -12.44
C MET A 416 -8.64 -17.55 -13.72
N PHE A 417 -9.14 -18.79 -13.65
CA PHE A 417 -9.23 -19.68 -14.80
C PHE A 417 -10.49 -20.54 -14.76
N LYS A 418 -10.86 -21.10 -15.91
CA LYS A 418 -12.05 -21.96 -16.02
C LYS A 418 -11.65 -23.44 -16.06
N VAL A 419 -12.30 -24.25 -15.24
CA VAL A 419 -12.22 -25.71 -15.27
C VAL A 419 -13.57 -26.24 -15.70
N SER A 420 -13.66 -26.89 -16.85
CA SER A 420 -14.94 -27.39 -17.40
C SER A 420 -16.05 -26.31 -17.43
N GLY A 421 -15.70 -25.07 -17.76
CA GLY A 421 -16.63 -23.95 -17.82
C GLY A 421 -16.93 -23.25 -16.48
N ILE A 422 -16.47 -23.81 -15.37
CA ILE A 422 -16.67 -23.25 -14.03
C ILE A 422 -15.45 -22.39 -13.67
N TRP A 423 -15.69 -21.15 -13.20
CA TRP A 423 -14.65 -20.30 -12.67
C TRP A 423 -14.00 -20.90 -11.42
N VAL A 424 -12.70 -20.97 -11.42
CA VAL A 424 -11.88 -21.35 -10.26
C VAL A 424 -11.10 -20.12 -9.80
N SER A 425 -11.33 -19.75 -8.57
CA SER A 425 -10.56 -18.75 -7.84
C SER A 425 -9.36 -19.43 -7.19
N PRO A 426 -8.13 -19.10 -7.55
CA PRO A 426 -6.95 -19.53 -6.79
C PRO A 426 -7.10 -19.19 -5.30
N PHE A 427 -7.58 -18.00 -4.99
CA PHE A 427 -7.78 -17.54 -3.62
C PHE A 427 -8.73 -18.43 -2.82
N GLU A 428 -9.89 -18.80 -3.38
CA GLU A 428 -10.86 -19.71 -2.74
C GLU A 428 -10.23 -21.06 -2.39
N VAL A 429 -9.44 -21.60 -3.32
CA VAL A 429 -8.75 -22.89 -3.12
C VAL A 429 -7.61 -22.74 -2.09
N GLU A 430 -6.88 -21.64 -2.11
CA GLU A 430 -5.83 -21.31 -1.13
C GLU A 430 -6.40 -21.17 0.27
N GLN A 431 -7.55 -20.50 0.43
CA GLN A 431 -8.23 -20.39 1.73
C GLN A 431 -8.63 -21.78 2.25
N ALA A 432 -9.19 -22.63 1.42
CA ALA A 432 -9.50 -24.01 1.81
C ALA A 432 -8.24 -24.81 2.20
N LEU A 433 -7.13 -24.65 1.46
CA LEU A 433 -5.85 -25.27 1.80
C LEU A 433 -5.32 -24.80 3.17
N LEU A 434 -5.39 -23.51 3.45
CA LEU A 434 -4.89 -22.92 4.70
C LEU A 434 -5.66 -23.36 5.96
N THR A 435 -6.89 -23.87 5.81
CA THR A 435 -7.64 -24.48 6.94
C THR A 435 -7.18 -25.89 7.27
N HIS A 436 -6.36 -26.51 6.41
CA HIS A 436 -5.79 -27.83 6.71
C HIS A 436 -4.65 -27.72 7.74
N PRO A 437 -4.63 -28.53 8.83
CA PRO A 437 -3.69 -28.35 9.95
C PRO A 437 -2.22 -28.47 9.56
N ALA A 438 -1.90 -29.22 8.51
CA ALA A 438 -0.52 -29.41 8.04
C ALA A 438 0.03 -28.25 7.19
N ILE A 439 -0.80 -27.32 6.71
CA ILE A 439 -0.40 -26.28 5.75
C ILE A 439 -0.12 -24.96 6.46
N LEU A 440 1.06 -24.40 6.20
CA LEU A 440 1.47 -23.08 6.67
C LEU A 440 1.14 -22.00 5.63
N GLU A 441 1.48 -22.26 4.36
CA GLU A 441 1.25 -21.34 3.23
C GLU A 441 0.80 -22.13 2.02
N ALA A 442 0.01 -21.48 1.15
CA ALA A 442 -0.47 -22.09 -0.09
C ALA A 442 -0.52 -21.06 -1.22
N ALA A 443 -0.22 -21.50 -2.43
CA ALA A 443 -0.42 -20.76 -3.67
C ALA A 443 -1.01 -21.69 -4.72
N VAL A 444 -2.01 -21.23 -5.46
CA VAL A 444 -2.68 -22.02 -6.50
C VAL A 444 -2.53 -21.32 -7.85
N VAL A 445 -2.20 -22.11 -8.87
CA VAL A 445 -2.11 -21.67 -10.26
C VAL A 445 -2.81 -22.63 -11.19
N ALA A 446 -3.16 -22.17 -12.39
CA ALA A 446 -3.59 -23.05 -13.47
C ALA A 446 -2.40 -23.86 -14.00
N ALA A 447 -2.57 -25.16 -14.16
CA ALA A 447 -1.66 -26.05 -14.86
C ALA A 447 -2.43 -26.83 -15.93
N ILE A 448 -1.73 -27.30 -16.96
CA ILE A 448 -2.33 -28.03 -18.07
C ILE A 448 -2.13 -29.53 -17.82
N ASP A 449 -3.22 -30.31 -17.90
CA ASP A 449 -3.17 -31.76 -17.82
C ASP A 449 -2.81 -32.43 -19.16
N ASP A 450 -2.67 -33.75 -19.17
CA ASP A 450 -2.31 -34.54 -20.36
C ASP A 450 -3.35 -34.38 -21.50
N ASP A 451 -4.60 -34.05 -21.18
CA ASP A 451 -5.66 -33.77 -22.14
C ASP A 451 -5.68 -32.30 -22.60
N LYS A 452 -4.66 -31.53 -22.27
CA LYS A 452 -4.54 -30.06 -22.54
C LYS A 452 -5.63 -29.20 -21.91
N LEU A 453 -6.19 -29.66 -20.79
CA LEU A 453 -7.20 -28.94 -20.04
C LEU A 453 -6.59 -28.25 -18.81
N LEU A 454 -7.07 -27.04 -18.50
CA LEU A 454 -6.66 -26.33 -17.30
C LEU A 454 -7.20 -27.00 -16.05
N LYS A 455 -6.34 -27.20 -15.05
CA LYS A 455 -6.65 -27.72 -13.72
C LYS A 455 -5.90 -26.94 -12.65
N PRO A 456 -6.41 -26.90 -11.40
CA PRO A 456 -5.69 -26.29 -10.29
C PRO A 456 -4.47 -27.11 -9.90
N LYS A 457 -3.33 -26.45 -9.73
CA LYS A 457 -2.11 -26.97 -9.10
C LYS A 457 -1.78 -26.12 -7.88
N ALA A 458 -1.57 -26.75 -6.74
CA ALA A 458 -1.21 -26.11 -5.48
C ALA A 458 0.28 -26.25 -5.19
N TYR A 459 0.90 -25.17 -4.78
CA TYR A 459 2.20 -25.12 -4.15
C TYR A 459 2.00 -24.82 -2.68
N ILE A 460 2.55 -25.63 -1.78
CA ILE A 460 2.31 -25.51 -0.34
C ILE A 460 3.61 -25.50 0.46
N VAL A 461 3.60 -24.77 1.57
CA VAL A 461 4.63 -24.85 2.61
C VAL A 461 4.00 -25.57 3.81
N LEU A 462 4.66 -26.61 4.31
CA LEU A 462 4.17 -27.39 5.45
C LEU A 462 4.59 -26.77 6.78
N ARG A 463 3.80 -27.02 7.83
CA ARG A 463 4.22 -26.79 9.21
C ARG A 463 5.21 -27.88 9.62
N ASN A 464 6.20 -27.53 10.46
CA ASN A 464 7.33 -28.39 10.82
C ASN A 464 6.99 -29.76 11.47
N SER A 465 5.73 -30.05 11.76
CA SER A 465 5.27 -31.28 12.40
C SER A 465 4.46 -32.22 11.50
N ALA A 466 4.35 -31.92 10.19
CA ALA A 466 3.48 -32.70 9.30
C ALA A 466 4.17 -33.98 8.78
N SER A 467 3.51 -35.15 9.02
CA SER A 467 3.94 -36.43 8.42
C SER A 467 3.60 -36.46 6.93
N SER A 468 4.48 -37.06 6.10
CA SER A 468 4.30 -37.13 4.65
C SER A 468 3.35 -38.21 4.17
N ASP A 469 3.12 -39.29 4.98
CA ASP A 469 2.31 -40.44 4.57
C ASP A 469 0.82 -40.09 4.45
N GLY A 470 0.26 -40.24 3.25
CA GLY A 470 -1.14 -39.96 2.97
C GLY A 470 -1.55 -38.49 2.95
N LEU A 471 -0.59 -37.56 3.14
CA LEU A 471 -0.83 -36.14 3.28
C LEU A 471 -1.50 -35.53 2.04
N GLU A 472 -1.04 -35.89 0.83
CA GLU A 472 -1.62 -35.37 -0.42
C GLU A 472 -3.09 -35.73 -0.56
N ASN A 473 -3.47 -36.98 -0.25
CA ASN A 473 -4.86 -37.43 -0.29
C ASN A 473 -5.72 -36.74 0.79
N SER A 474 -5.16 -36.54 1.99
CA SER A 474 -5.83 -35.82 3.07
C SER A 474 -6.14 -34.38 2.64
N ILE A 475 -5.17 -33.67 2.08
CA ILE A 475 -5.33 -32.28 1.60
C ILE A 475 -6.35 -32.22 0.47
N LYS A 476 -6.25 -33.12 -0.54
CA LYS A 476 -7.21 -33.17 -1.65
C LYS A 476 -8.63 -33.42 -1.19
N THR A 477 -8.82 -34.32 -0.23
CA THR A 477 -10.14 -34.63 0.33
C THR A 477 -10.69 -33.42 1.08
N HIS A 478 -9.89 -32.83 1.96
CA HIS A 478 -10.24 -31.64 2.74
C HIS A 478 -10.68 -30.47 1.84
N VAL A 479 -9.88 -30.12 0.83
CA VAL A 479 -10.21 -29.04 -0.10
C VAL A 479 -11.46 -29.37 -0.93
N LYS A 480 -11.61 -30.64 -1.37
CA LYS A 480 -12.76 -31.09 -2.15
C LYS A 480 -14.09 -30.97 -1.38
N GLU A 481 -14.06 -31.18 -0.08
CA GLU A 481 -15.21 -31.02 0.80
C GLU A 481 -15.63 -29.54 0.94
N GLN A 482 -14.69 -28.62 0.93
CA GLN A 482 -14.94 -27.19 1.11
C GLN A 482 -15.31 -26.46 -0.18
N VAL A 483 -14.56 -26.67 -1.27
CA VAL A 483 -14.73 -25.92 -2.53
C VAL A 483 -15.32 -26.75 -3.67
N GLY A 484 -15.64 -28.00 -3.42
CA GLY A 484 -16.24 -28.92 -4.38
C GLY A 484 -15.23 -29.60 -5.31
N LYS A 485 -15.76 -30.64 -5.99
CA LYS A 485 -14.94 -31.58 -6.79
C LYS A 485 -14.34 -31.01 -8.09
N TRP A 486 -14.72 -29.82 -8.50
CA TRP A 486 -14.20 -29.18 -9.70
C TRP A 486 -13.03 -28.25 -9.43
N LYS A 487 -12.94 -27.68 -8.21
CA LYS A 487 -11.98 -26.66 -7.82
C LYS A 487 -10.77 -27.21 -7.05
N TYR A 488 -10.78 -28.45 -6.56
CA TYR A 488 -9.66 -28.99 -5.78
C TYR A 488 -8.39 -29.18 -6.63
N PRO A 489 -7.18 -29.02 -6.07
CA PRO A 489 -5.93 -29.15 -6.79
C PRO A 489 -5.69 -30.60 -7.26
N ARG A 490 -5.31 -30.75 -8.54
CA ARG A 490 -4.94 -32.06 -9.10
C ARG A 490 -3.53 -32.46 -8.71
N TRP A 491 -2.66 -31.48 -8.60
CA TRP A 491 -1.26 -31.64 -8.19
C TRP A 491 -1.00 -30.77 -6.96
N ILE A 492 -0.20 -31.31 -6.05
CA ILE A 492 0.28 -30.62 -4.86
C ILE A 492 1.80 -30.76 -4.86
N GLU A 493 2.48 -29.64 -4.84
CA GLU A 493 3.94 -29.55 -4.77
C GLU A 493 4.33 -28.87 -3.46
N VAL A 494 5.21 -29.54 -2.69
CA VAL A 494 5.69 -29.00 -1.42
C VAL A 494 6.95 -28.18 -1.70
N MET A 495 6.99 -26.97 -1.18
CA MET A 495 8.13 -26.05 -1.28
C MET A 495 8.61 -25.68 0.13
N GLU A 496 9.89 -25.31 0.24
CA GLU A 496 10.45 -24.74 1.48
C GLU A 496 9.91 -23.32 1.71
N GLU A 497 9.77 -22.54 0.65
CA GLU A 497 9.27 -21.16 0.67
C GLU A 497 8.57 -20.82 -0.66
N LEU A 498 7.44 -20.08 -0.57
CA LEU A 498 6.78 -19.54 -1.76
C LEU A 498 7.47 -18.27 -2.27
N PRO A 499 7.57 -18.05 -3.60
CA PRO A 499 8.13 -16.82 -4.15
C PRO A 499 7.23 -15.62 -3.79
N LYS A 500 7.81 -14.64 -3.10
CA LYS A 500 7.12 -13.43 -2.63
C LYS A 500 7.77 -12.16 -3.17
N THR A 501 6.98 -11.10 -3.22
CA THR A 501 7.48 -9.73 -3.39
C THR A 501 8.15 -9.25 -2.10
N ALA A 502 8.85 -8.12 -2.16
CA ALA A 502 9.38 -7.44 -0.98
C ALA A 502 8.30 -7.09 0.07
N THR A 503 7.03 -7.05 -0.34
CA THR A 503 5.86 -6.79 0.52
C THR A 503 5.18 -8.04 1.05
N GLY A 504 5.72 -9.23 0.75
CA GLY A 504 5.16 -10.52 1.17
C GLY A 504 4.12 -11.11 0.24
N LYS A 505 3.69 -10.41 -0.83
CA LYS A 505 2.69 -10.92 -1.78
C LYS A 505 3.26 -12.05 -2.64
N ILE A 506 2.51 -13.13 -2.80
CA ILE A 506 2.89 -14.29 -3.60
C ILE A 506 3.01 -13.91 -5.08
N GLN A 507 4.14 -14.27 -5.69
CA GLN A 507 4.44 -14.04 -7.11
C GLN A 507 4.00 -15.25 -7.96
N ARG A 508 2.68 -15.42 -8.16
CA ARG A 508 2.11 -16.57 -8.89
C ARG A 508 2.64 -16.71 -10.32
N PHE A 509 3.05 -15.62 -10.96
CA PHE A 509 3.65 -15.68 -12.30
C PHE A 509 4.93 -16.52 -12.34
N LYS A 510 5.73 -16.53 -11.27
CA LYS A 510 6.92 -17.38 -11.16
C LYS A 510 6.56 -18.86 -11.02
N LEU A 511 5.47 -19.17 -10.32
CA LEU A 511 4.96 -20.53 -10.18
C LEU A 511 4.35 -21.04 -11.48
N ARG A 512 3.72 -20.17 -12.28
CA ARG A 512 3.19 -20.52 -13.62
C ARG A 512 4.29 -20.84 -14.64
N SER A 513 5.45 -20.23 -14.54
CA SER A 513 6.58 -20.49 -15.45
C SER A 513 7.33 -21.79 -15.15
N GLN A 514 7.00 -22.47 -14.07
CA GLN A 514 7.57 -23.77 -13.67
C GLN A 514 6.69 -24.97 -14.12
N ASN A 515 5.56 -24.68 -14.78
CA ASN A 515 4.60 -25.70 -15.24
C ASN A 515 4.71 -26.01 -16.72
#